data_92a78eb2623a10becce9b552a645778f
#
_entry.id   92a78eb2623a10becce9b552a645778f
#
_cell.length_a   1.000
_cell.length_b   1.000
_cell.length_c   1.000
_cell.angle_alpha   90.00
_cell.angle_beta   90.00
_cell.angle_gamma   90.00
#
_symmetry.space_group_name_H-M   'P 1'
#
loop_
_entity.id
_entity.type
_entity.pdbx_description
1 polymer ?
#
loop_
_entity_poly.entity_id
_entity_poly.type
_entity_poly.pdbx_seq_one_letter_code
_entity_poly.pdbx_strand_id
1 'polypeptide(L)'
;IKGEVLMRCTGGLYCKAQRTQSIIHFASRAAMDIDGLGVKLIEQLVEAELINNVADIYRLNLAQLSALERMAEKSASNLLEAIENSKHISLQRFIYALGIREVGEATALALAKHFGSLQGIMQADMEALIQVPDIGEVMAQHIVAFFAEAHNLSVIEALIKAGVSPSELEINASETLPLSGLTYVVTGTLELMGRSEAKQYLQQLGAKVAGSVSSKTSCVIAGPGAGSKLSKAEELGIEVIDEKDFVSLLTQHGITV
;
A
#
# COMPACT_ATOMS: atom_id res chain seq x y z
N ILE A 1 2.99 -2.60 -27.11
CA ILE A 1 4.36 -2.78 -26.56
C ILE A 1 5.02 -3.87 -27.39
N LYS A 2 6.25 -3.65 -27.88
CA LYS A 2 6.99 -4.67 -28.64
C LYS A 2 7.22 -5.90 -27.76
N GLY A 3 6.67 -7.05 -28.15
CA GLY A 3 6.84 -8.34 -27.46
C GLY A 3 5.57 -8.90 -26.80
N GLU A 4 4.45 -8.19 -26.76
CA GLU A 4 3.18 -8.73 -26.27
C GLU A 4 2.40 -9.43 -27.39
N VAL A 5 1.91 -10.62 -27.08
CA VAL A 5 1.09 -11.46 -28.01
C VAL A 5 -0.34 -10.91 -28.15
N LEU A 6 -0.80 -10.06 -27.23
CA LEU A 6 -2.13 -9.46 -27.23
C LEU A 6 -2.02 -7.94 -27.30
N MET A 7 -2.70 -7.34 -28.28
CA MET A 7 -2.87 -5.89 -28.32
C MET A 7 -3.84 -5.46 -27.21
N ARG A 8 -3.34 -4.68 -26.25
CA ARG A 8 -4.13 -4.12 -25.15
C ARG A 8 -4.18 -2.61 -25.26
N CYS A 9 -5.33 -2.04 -24.91
CA CYS A 9 -5.49 -0.59 -24.83
C CYS A 9 -4.64 -0.02 -23.70
N THR A 10 -3.80 0.97 -23.99
CA THR A 10 -2.98 1.70 -23.02
C THR A 10 -3.64 3.00 -22.52
N GLY A 11 -4.87 3.28 -22.95
CA GLY A 11 -5.61 4.52 -22.69
C GLY A 11 -6.06 4.73 -21.24
N GLY A 12 -5.64 3.88 -20.31
CA GLY A 12 -5.91 4.04 -18.88
C GLY A 12 -7.39 4.31 -18.57
N LEU A 13 -7.65 5.35 -17.79
CA LEU A 13 -8.99 5.75 -17.34
C LEU A 13 -9.90 6.32 -18.47
N TYR A 14 -9.36 6.56 -19.67
CA TYR A 14 -10.10 7.19 -20.78
C TYR A 14 -10.56 6.24 -21.87
N CYS A 15 -10.06 5.02 -21.91
CA CYS A 15 -10.39 4.10 -22.99
C CYS A 15 -11.89 3.81 -23.03
N LYS A 16 -12.57 4.25 -24.09
CA LYS A 16 -14.02 4.02 -24.28
C LYS A 16 -14.42 2.53 -24.21
N ALA A 17 -13.57 1.64 -24.75
CA ALA A 17 -13.83 0.20 -24.73
C ALA A 17 -13.69 -0.41 -23.32
N GLN A 18 -12.94 0.24 -22.43
CA GLN A 18 -12.70 -0.23 -21.05
C GLN A 18 -13.45 0.61 -20.00
N ARG A 19 -14.12 1.69 -20.43
CA ARG A 19 -14.82 2.64 -19.55
C ARG A 19 -15.67 1.97 -18.49
N THR A 20 -16.62 1.16 -18.91
CA THR A 20 -17.54 0.47 -17.99
C THR A 20 -16.78 -0.40 -17.00
N GLN A 21 -15.78 -1.15 -17.45
CA GLN A 21 -14.98 -2.01 -16.57
C GLN A 21 -14.12 -1.21 -15.59
N SER A 22 -13.55 -0.09 -16.02
CA SER A 22 -12.79 0.80 -15.15
C SER A 22 -13.66 1.42 -14.06
N ILE A 23 -14.90 1.80 -14.39
CA ILE A 23 -15.86 2.35 -13.44
C ILE A 23 -16.33 1.26 -12.46
N ILE A 24 -16.60 0.02 -12.95
CA ILE A 24 -16.94 -1.12 -12.10
C ILE A 24 -15.81 -1.44 -11.12
N HIS A 25 -14.58 -1.48 -11.61
CA HIS A 25 -13.41 -1.69 -10.74
C HIS A 25 -13.30 -0.60 -9.69
N PHE A 26 -13.38 0.67 -10.11
CA PHE A 26 -13.29 1.83 -9.21
C PHE A 26 -14.36 1.80 -8.10
N ALA A 27 -15.62 1.48 -8.44
CA ALA A 27 -16.72 1.43 -7.48
C ALA A 27 -16.71 0.20 -6.58
N SER A 28 -15.89 -0.82 -6.89
CA SER A 28 -15.89 -2.12 -6.22
C SER A 28 -15.54 -2.04 -4.74
N ARG A 29 -15.92 -3.08 -3.97
CA ARG A 29 -15.70 -3.18 -2.53
C ARG A 29 -14.23 -3.10 -2.12
N ALA A 30 -13.32 -3.62 -2.92
CA ALA A 30 -11.87 -3.56 -2.66
C ALA A 30 -11.27 -2.18 -2.98
N ALA A 31 -11.94 -1.40 -3.84
CA ALA A 31 -11.55 -0.06 -4.27
C ALA A 31 -12.28 1.02 -3.45
N MET A 32 -13.13 1.85 -4.08
CA MET A 32 -13.83 2.96 -3.41
C MET A 32 -15.02 2.54 -2.56
N ASP A 33 -15.50 1.28 -2.70
CA ASP A 33 -16.61 0.69 -1.91
C ASP A 33 -17.90 1.51 -1.96
N ILE A 34 -18.33 1.86 -3.15
CA ILE A 34 -19.55 2.65 -3.34
C ILE A 34 -20.75 1.70 -3.34
N ASP A 35 -21.38 1.55 -2.16
CA ASP A 35 -22.53 0.68 -2.01
C ASP A 35 -23.69 1.15 -2.90
N GLY A 36 -24.42 0.20 -3.48
CA GLY A 36 -25.51 0.50 -4.41
C GLY A 36 -25.08 0.81 -5.85
N LEU A 37 -23.81 1.10 -6.14
CA LEU A 37 -23.31 1.36 -7.48
C LEU A 37 -22.85 0.05 -8.16
N GLY A 38 -23.79 -0.85 -8.40
CA GLY A 38 -23.54 -2.15 -9.03
C GLY A 38 -23.39 -2.09 -10.55
N VAL A 39 -22.96 -3.22 -11.15
CA VAL A 39 -22.65 -3.35 -12.59
C VAL A 39 -23.78 -2.83 -13.47
N LYS A 40 -25.04 -3.28 -13.24
CA LYS A 40 -26.21 -2.89 -14.06
C LYS A 40 -26.50 -1.39 -14.01
N LEU A 41 -26.30 -0.77 -12.86
CA LEU A 41 -26.50 0.67 -12.71
C LEU A 41 -25.39 1.46 -13.42
N ILE A 42 -24.15 0.98 -13.32
CA ILE A 42 -23.01 1.57 -14.05
C ILE A 42 -23.26 1.49 -15.57
N GLU A 43 -23.74 0.36 -16.07
CA GLU A 43 -24.09 0.20 -17.49
C GLU A 43 -25.17 1.21 -17.91
N GLN A 44 -26.25 1.36 -17.14
CA GLN A 44 -27.29 2.36 -17.40
C GLN A 44 -26.74 3.80 -17.39
N LEU A 45 -25.89 4.14 -16.41
CA LEU A 45 -25.28 5.47 -16.31
C LEU A 45 -24.36 5.79 -17.49
N VAL A 46 -23.61 4.78 -17.96
CA VAL A 46 -22.72 4.91 -19.14
C VAL A 46 -23.54 5.02 -20.43
N GLU A 47 -24.60 4.21 -20.59
CA GLU A 47 -25.51 4.27 -21.76
C GLU A 47 -26.27 5.60 -21.83
N ALA A 48 -26.70 6.12 -20.69
CA ALA A 48 -27.33 7.43 -20.58
C ALA A 48 -26.35 8.60 -20.68
N GLU A 49 -25.06 8.35 -20.92
CA GLU A 49 -23.96 9.33 -20.99
C GLU A 49 -23.85 10.24 -19.75
N LEU A 50 -24.37 9.78 -18.59
CA LEU A 50 -24.29 10.50 -17.32
C LEU A 50 -22.90 10.40 -16.69
N ILE A 51 -22.16 9.31 -16.96
CA ILE A 51 -20.78 9.12 -16.52
C ILE A 51 -19.91 8.69 -17.70
N ASN A 52 -18.78 9.38 -17.87
CA ASN A 52 -17.78 9.11 -18.91
C ASN A 52 -16.43 8.65 -18.35
N ASN A 53 -16.18 8.92 -17.09
CA ASN A 53 -15.02 8.49 -16.33
C ASN A 53 -15.40 8.39 -14.84
N VAL A 54 -14.46 7.91 -14.02
CA VAL A 54 -14.71 7.67 -12.59
C VAL A 54 -14.99 8.95 -11.78
N ALA A 55 -14.50 10.10 -12.23
CA ALA A 55 -14.76 11.38 -11.52
C ALA A 55 -16.20 11.89 -11.71
N ASP A 56 -16.87 11.49 -12.79
CA ASP A 56 -18.25 11.90 -13.05
C ASP A 56 -19.24 11.28 -12.04
N ILE A 57 -18.87 10.18 -11.39
CA ILE A 57 -19.66 9.56 -10.30
C ILE A 57 -19.98 10.60 -9.21
N TYR A 58 -19.01 11.43 -8.87
CA TYR A 58 -19.14 12.45 -7.80
C TYR A 58 -19.90 13.72 -8.23
N ARG A 59 -20.36 13.77 -9.49
CA ARG A 59 -21.21 14.84 -10.04
C ARG A 59 -22.67 14.44 -10.19
N LEU A 60 -22.98 13.18 -9.95
CA LEU A 60 -24.36 12.68 -10.01
C LEU A 60 -25.24 13.38 -8.99
N ASN A 61 -26.51 13.59 -9.36
CA ASN A 61 -27.52 14.20 -8.50
C ASN A 61 -28.80 13.38 -8.44
N LEU A 62 -29.67 13.73 -7.47
CA LEU A 62 -30.89 13.00 -7.19
C LEU A 62 -31.83 12.93 -8.43
N ALA A 63 -31.97 14.01 -9.16
CA ALA A 63 -32.82 14.08 -10.32
C ALA A 63 -32.37 13.15 -11.45
N GLN A 64 -31.05 13.10 -11.71
CA GLN A 64 -30.47 12.19 -12.70
C GLN A 64 -30.67 10.72 -12.31
N LEU A 65 -30.40 10.37 -11.04
CA LEU A 65 -30.53 9.00 -10.55
C LEU A 65 -31.99 8.55 -10.53
N SER A 66 -32.92 9.38 -10.05
CA SER A 66 -34.35 9.05 -9.99
C SER A 66 -35.03 8.93 -11.36
N ALA A 67 -34.39 9.44 -12.41
CA ALA A 67 -34.84 9.29 -13.79
C ALA A 67 -34.47 7.92 -14.41
N LEU A 68 -33.60 7.16 -13.76
CA LEU A 68 -33.15 5.84 -14.25
C LEU A 68 -34.20 4.77 -13.96
N GLU A 69 -34.21 3.74 -14.81
CA GLU A 69 -35.11 2.61 -14.67
C GLU A 69 -34.90 1.88 -13.33
N ARG A 70 -35.96 1.61 -12.58
CA ARG A 70 -35.95 0.91 -11.28
C ARG A 70 -35.19 1.63 -10.16
N MET A 71 -34.94 2.93 -10.29
CA MET A 71 -34.30 3.75 -9.26
C MET A 71 -35.35 4.61 -8.54
N ALA A 72 -35.79 4.14 -7.37
CA ALA A 72 -36.66 4.94 -6.49
C ALA A 72 -35.85 6.04 -5.78
N GLU A 73 -36.53 7.13 -5.40
CA GLU A 73 -35.91 8.29 -4.75
C GLU A 73 -35.09 7.90 -3.51
N LYS A 74 -35.61 6.98 -2.67
CA LYS A 74 -34.87 6.48 -1.51
C LYS A 74 -33.57 5.76 -1.90
N SER A 75 -33.60 4.94 -2.95
CA SER A 75 -32.39 4.24 -3.44
C SER A 75 -31.38 5.22 -4.03
N ALA A 76 -31.86 6.24 -4.75
CA ALA A 76 -31.03 7.30 -5.28
C ALA A 76 -30.37 8.12 -4.15
N SER A 77 -31.10 8.45 -3.09
CA SER A 77 -30.55 9.15 -1.92
C SER A 77 -29.50 8.32 -1.18
N ASN A 78 -29.77 7.02 -0.96
CA ASN A 78 -28.80 6.12 -0.32
C ASN A 78 -27.51 5.99 -1.17
N LEU A 79 -27.63 5.93 -2.48
CA LEU A 79 -26.48 5.89 -3.38
C LEU A 79 -25.66 7.19 -3.30
N LEU A 80 -26.31 8.36 -3.27
CA LEU A 80 -25.60 9.63 -3.12
C LEU A 80 -24.88 9.73 -1.77
N GLU A 81 -25.47 9.20 -0.72
CA GLU A 81 -24.81 9.11 0.60
C GLU A 81 -23.60 8.17 0.55
N ALA A 82 -23.71 7.02 -0.12
CA ALA A 82 -22.57 6.11 -0.32
C ALA A 82 -21.45 6.73 -1.17
N ILE A 83 -21.78 7.49 -2.22
CA ILE A 83 -20.82 8.26 -3.02
C ILE A 83 -20.12 9.31 -2.13
N GLU A 84 -20.85 10.04 -1.30
CA GLU A 84 -20.27 11.05 -0.41
C GLU A 84 -19.31 10.39 0.62
N ASN A 85 -19.75 9.30 1.24
CA ASN A 85 -18.93 8.55 2.20
C ASN A 85 -17.65 7.98 1.59
N SER A 86 -17.67 7.61 0.31
CA SER A 86 -16.50 7.09 -0.40
C SER A 86 -15.39 8.11 -0.63
N LYS A 87 -15.66 9.41 -0.43
CA LYS A 87 -14.64 10.46 -0.60
C LYS A 87 -13.49 10.35 0.40
N HIS A 88 -13.74 9.82 1.59
CA HIS A 88 -12.72 9.60 2.62
C HIS A 88 -12.20 8.16 2.54
N ILE A 89 -11.10 7.98 1.86
CA ILE A 89 -10.54 6.67 1.53
C ILE A 89 -9.07 6.59 1.91
N SER A 90 -8.55 5.39 2.21
CA SER A 90 -7.11 5.20 2.41
C SER A 90 -6.35 5.35 1.10
N LEU A 91 -5.12 5.87 1.15
CA LEU A 91 -4.24 6.00 -0.02
C LEU A 91 -4.07 4.67 -0.75
N GLN A 92 -3.91 3.56 -0.02
CA GLN A 92 -3.83 2.21 -0.58
C GLN A 92 -5.04 1.89 -1.49
N ARG A 93 -6.26 2.08 -0.96
CA ARG A 93 -7.48 1.77 -1.71
C ARG A 93 -7.67 2.69 -2.90
N PHE A 94 -7.31 3.97 -2.75
CA PHE A 94 -7.36 4.92 -3.85
C PHE A 94 -6.41 4.54 -4.99
N ILE A 95 -5.15 4.18 -4.69
CA ILE A 95 -4.18 3.72 -5.69
C ILE A 95 -4.68 2.45 -6.40
N TYR A 96 -5.23 1.49 -5.65
CA TYR A 96 -5.84 0.31 -6.23
C TYR A 96 -7.04 0.66 -7.14
N ALA A 97 -7.89 1.60 -6.71
CA ALA A 97 -9.06 2.05 -7.45
C ALA A 97 -8.72 2.71 -8.81
N LEU A 98 -7.55 3.34 -8.93
CA LEU A 98 -7.08 3.91 -10.20
C LEU A 98 -6.87 2.85 -11.30
N GLY A 99 -6.79 1.56 -10.95
CA GLY A 99 -6.67 0.47 -11.92
C GLY A 99 -5.37 0.48 -12.71
N ILE A 100 -4.27 0.93 -12.10
CA ILE A 100 -2.94 0.91 -12.73
C ILE A 100 -2.57 -0.54 -13.05
N ARG A 101 -2.12 -0.77 -14.26
CA ARG A 101 -1.79 -2.12 -14.74
C ARG A 101 -0.77 -2.81 -13.81
N GLU A 102 -1.06 -4.06 -13.45
CA GLU A 102 -0.27 -4.92 -12.54
C GLU A 102 -0.20 -4.43 -11.08
N VAL A 103 -0.80 -3.29 -10.75
CA VAL A 103 -0.90 -2.82 -9.37
C VAL A 103 -2.14 -3.43 -8.71
N GLY A 104 -1.93 -4.49 -7.92
CA GLY A 104 -2.95 -5.10 -7.08
C GLY A 104 -3.02 -4.46 -5.68
N GLU A 105 -3.91 -4.96 -4.82
CA GLU A 105 -4.08 -4.46 -3.45
C GLU A 105 -2.78 -4.47 -2.62
N ALA A 106 -1.99 -5.56 -2.73
CA ALA A 106 -0.71 -5.68 -2.02
C ALA A 106 0.32 -4.64 -2.50
N THR A 107 0.43 -4.45 -3.82
CA THR A 107 1.33 -3.44 -4.40
C THR A 107 0.88 -2.02 -4.06
N ALA A 108 -0.43 -1.75 -4.10
CA ALA A 108 -0.98 -0.47 -3.69
C ALA A 108 -0.68 -0.16 -2.21
N LEU A 109 -0.73 -1.17 -1.34
CA LEU A 109 -0.31 -1.03 0.07
C LEU A 109 1.19 -0.73 0.19
N ALA A 110 2.04 -1.44 -0.56
CA ALA A 110 3.48 -1.21 -0.56
C ALA A 110 3.84 0.21 -1.02
N LEU A 111 3.21 0.68 -2.12
CA LEU A 111 3.36 2.05 -2.62
C LEU A 111 2.92 3.08 -1.56
N ALA A 112 1.73 2.88 -0.97
CA ALA A 112 1.20 3.79 0.06
C ALA A 112 2.12 3.87 1.29
N LYS A 113 2.66 2.74 1.74
CA LYS A 113 3.61 2.69 2.86
C LYS A 113 4.96 3.33 2.53
N HIS A 114 5.46 3.16 1.31
CA HIS A 114 6.78 3.66 0.91
C HIS A 114 6.77 5.18 0.69
N PHE A 115 5.76 5.68 -0.02
CA PHE A 115 5.69 7.11 -0.41
C PHE A 115 4.81 7.97 0.50
N GLY A 116 3.90 7.38 1.29
CA GLY A 116 3.03 8.04 2.26
C GLY A 116 1.94 8.93 1.69
N SER A 117 2.14 9.53 0.54
CA SER A 117 1.22 10.46 -0.10
C SER A 117 0.99 10.14 -1.58
N LEU A 118 -0.16 10.55 -2.10
CA LEU A 118 -0.46 10.47 -3.54
C LEU A 118 0.57 11.25 -4.36
N GLN A 119 0.95 12.44 -3.90
CA GLN A 119 1.94 13.29 -4.55
C GLN A 119 3.31 12.60 -4.67
N GLY A 120 3.76 11.92 -3.60
CA GLY A 120 5.01 11.16 -3.60
C GLY A 120 5.01 10.06 -4.66
N ILE A 121 3.89 9.32 -4.79
CA ILE A 121 3.75 8.26 -5.81
C ILE A 121 3.72 8.85 -7.22
N MET A 122 3.00 9.96 -7.43
CA MET A 122 2.89 10.63 -8.75
C MET A 122 4.21 11.18 -9.24
N GLN A 123 5.11 11.58 -8.35
CA GLN A 123 6.42 12.17 -8.67
C GLN A 123 7.55 11.14 -8.69
N ALA A 124 7.27 9.89 -8.30
CA ALA A 124 8.28 8.85 -8.21
C ALA A 124 8.81 8.48 -9.60
N ASP A 125 10.13 8.41 -9.72
CA ASP A 125 10.81 7.90 -10.91
C ASP A 125 10.98 6.37 -10.87
N MET A 126 11.55 5.81 -11.93
CA MET A 126 11.80 4.38 -12.05
C MET A 126 12.67 3.85 -10.91
N GLU A 127 13.71 4.60 -10.52
CA GLU A 127 14.67 4.17 -9.51
C GLU A 127 14.01 4.11 -8.12
N ALA A 128 13.22 5.11 -7.76
CA ALA A 128 12.47 5.14 -6.51
C ALA A 128 11.40 4.03 -6.46
N LEU A 129 10.70 3.77 -7.56
CA LEU A 129 9.66 2.73 -7.61
C LEU A 129 10.24 1.32 -7.44
N ILE A 130 11.43 1.03 -8.00
CA ILE A 130 12.08 -0.28 -7.87
C ILE A 130 12.57 -0.53 -6.43
N GLN A 131 12.75 0.49 -5.59
CA GLN A 131 13.06 0.32 -4.17
C GLN A 131 11.88 -0.21 -3.35
N VAL A 132 10.66 -0.10 -3.88
CA VAL A 132 9.47 -0.64 -3.21
C VAL A 132 9.48 -2.17 -3.30
N PRO A 133 9.30 -2.91 -2.20
CA PRO A 133 9.23 -4.37 -2.22
C PRO A 133 8.23 -4.89 -3.26
N ASP A 134 8.62 -5.95 -3.97
CA ASP A 134 7.82 -6.64 -5.00
C ASP A 134 7.48 -5.80 -6.25
N ILE A 135 8.10 -4.63 -6.44
CA ILE A 135 7.99 -3.83 -7.66
C ILE A 135 9.23 -4.05 -8.54
N GLY A 136 9.03 -4.73 -9.67
CA GLY A 136 10.04 -4.89 -10.72
C GLY A 136 9.95 -3.80 -11.80
N GLU A 137 10.95 -3.80 -12.70
CA GLU A 137 11.05 -2.80 -13.78
C GLU A 137 9.78 -2.67 -14.63
N VAL A 138 9.13 -3.78 -14.99
CA VAL A 138 7.93 -3.76 -15.83
C VAL A 138 6.76 -3.07 -15.12
N MET A 139 6.57 -3.34 -13.83
CA MET A 139 5.52 -2.70 -13.03
C MET A 139 5.81 -1.22 -12.81
N ALA A 140 7.07 -0.87 -12.49
CA ALA A 140 7.51 0.51 -12.36
C ALA A 140 7.28 1.30 -13.66
N GLN A 141 7.55 0.71 -14.85
CA GLN A 141 7.24 1.31 -16.14
C GLN A 141 5.74 1.59 -16.31
N HIS A 142 4.88 0.67 -15.90
CA HIS A 142 3.43 0.87 -15.97
C HIS A 142 2.96 1.99 -15.05
N ILE A 143 3.52 2.12 -13.85
CA ILE A 143 3.21 3.18 -12.90
C ILE A 143 3.63 4.55 -13.46
N VAL A 144 4.89 4.67 -13.92
CA VAL A 144 5.40 5.91 -14.53
C VAL A 144 4.56 6.29 -15.76
N ALA A 145 4.30 5.34 -16.66
CA ALA A 145 3.50 5.59 -17.86
C ALA A 145 2.06 6.04 -17.51
N PHE A 146 1.45 5.48 -16.47
CA PHE A 146 0.12 5.87 -16.02
C PHE A 146 0.08 7.33 -15.55
N PHE A 147 1.04 7.77 -14.75
CA PHE A 147 1.11 9.15 -14.24
C PHE A 147 1.72 10.14 -15.24
N ALA A 148 2.38 9.68 -16.30
CA ALA A 148 2.81 10.53 -17.41
C ALA A 148 1.66 10.87 -18.38
N GLU A 149 0.54 10.10 -18.34
CA GLU A 149 -0.59 10.30 -19.24
C GLU A 149 -1.46 11.47 -18.75
N ALA A 150 -1.50 12.56 -19.52
CA ALA A 150 -2.20 13.80 -19.16
C ALA A 150 -3.67 13.59 -18.84
N HIS A 151 -4.33 12.63 -19.51
CA HIS A 151 -5.73 12.33 -19.25
C HIS A 151 -5.95 11.68 -17.86
N ASN A 152 -5.07 10.76 -17.45
CA ASN A 152 -5.14 10.15 -16.13
C ASN A 152 -4.96 11.20 -15.02
N LEU A 153 -4.01 12.12 -15.21
CA LEU A 153 -3.80 13.26 -14.30
C LEU A 153 -5.06 14.13 -14.19
N SER A 154 -5.68 14.46 -15.34
CA SER A 154 -6.93 15.24 -15.36
C SER A 154 -8.08 14.56 -14.60
N VAL A 155 -8.20 13.23 -14.70
CA VAL A 155 -9.21 12.47 -13.93
C VAL A 155 -8.90 12.49 -12.44
N ILE A 156 -7.63 12.31 -12.05
CA ILE A 156 -7.20 12.39 -10.65
C ILE A 156 -7.47 13.78 -10.08
N GLU A 157 -7.11 14.83 -10.80
CA GLU A 157 -7.41 16.21 -10.39
C GLU A 157 -8.91 16.46 -10.23
N ALA A 158 -9.73 15.92 -11.13
CA ALA A 158 -11.19 16.03 -11.05
C ALA A 158 -11.76 15.30 -9.82
N LEU A 159 -11.20 14.12 -9.45
CA LEU A 159 -11.55 13.39 -8.23
C LEU A 159 -11.22 14.22 -6.98
N ILE A 160 -9.99 14.74 -6.88
CA ILE A 160 -9.57 15.57 -5.75
C ILE A 160 -10.44 16.84 -5.67
N LYS A 161 -10.72 17.48 -6.79
CA LYS A 161 -11.59 18.67 -6.86
C LYS A 161 -13.04 18.37 -6.46
N ALA A 162 -13.51 17.15 -6.69
CA ALA A 162 -14.82 16.69 -6.23
C ALA A 162 -14.86 16.37 -4.72
N GLY A 163 -13.73 16.48 -4.01
CA GLY A 163 -13.60 16.26 -2.57
C GLY A 163 -13.10 14.87 -2.18
N VAL A 164 -12.69 14.04 -3.15
CA VAL A 164 -12.03 12.76 -2.82
C VAL A 164 -10.70 13.05 -2.15
N SER A 165 -10.53 12.58 -0.92
CA SER A 165 -9.37 12.83 -0.08
C SER A 165 -8.75 11.50 0.36
N PRO A 166 -7.78 10.97 -0.41
CA PRO A 166 -7.01 9.82 0.05
C PRO A 166 -6.23 10.20 1.30
N SER A 167 -6.49 9.48 2.41
CA SER A 167 -5.74 9.74 3.64
C SER A 167 -4.27 9.42 3.44
N GLU A 168 -3.43 10.40 3.64
CA GLU A 168 -1.99 10.20 3.70
C GLU A 168 -1.69 9.22 4.86
N LEU A 169 -0.88 8.22 4.57
CA LEU A 169 -0.28 7.47 5.65
C LEU A 169 0.78 8.43 6.23
N GLU A 170 0.64 8.79 7.49
CA GLU A 170 1.77 9.35 8.19
C GLU A 170 2.91 8.33 8.03
N ILE A 171 3.75 8.57 7.02
CA ILE A 171 5.09 8.03 7.08
C ILE A 171 5.65 8.77 8.27
N ASN A 172 5.68 8.12 9.42
CA ASN A 172 6.59 8.52 10.47
C ASN A 172 7.98 8.46 9.83
N ALA A 173 8.34 9.52 9.13
CA ALA A 173 9.65 9.74 8.51
C ALA A 173 10.72 9.96 9.59
N SER A 174 10.43 9.54 10.81
CA SER A 174 11.32 9.46 11.94
C SER A 174 10.94 8.38 12.94
N GLU A 175 10.41 7.25 12.44
CA GLU A 175 10.70 5.99 13.07
C GLU A 175 11.24 5.06 11.99
N THR A 176 12.44 5.34 11.49
CA THR A 176 13.38 4.25 11.35
C THR A 176 13.38 3.61 12.72
N LEU A 177 12.61 2.53 12.87
CA LEU A 177 12.59 1.78 14.12
C LEU A 177 14.05 1.66 14.57
N PRO A 178 14.38 1.85 15.84
CA PRO A 178 15.76 2.08 16.31
C PRO A 178 16.78 1.09 15.79
N LEU A 179 16.31 -0.12 15.43
CA LEU A 179 17.14 -1.21 14.93
C LEU A 179 16.86 -1.55 13.44
N SER A 180 16.23 -0.63 12.68
CA SER A 180 16.00 -0.82 11.24
C SER A 180 17.31 -1.00 10.48
N GLY A 181 17.32 -1.99 9.56
CA GLY A 181 18.50 -2.33 8.78
C GLY A 181 19.52 -3.20 9.51
N LEU A 182 19.40 -3.40 10.83
CA LEU A 182 20.27 -4.25 11.61
C LEU A 182 19.78 -5.70 11.62
N THR A 183 20.71 -6.64 11.64
CA THR A 183 20.42 -8.08 11.72
C THR A 183 20.93 -8.62 13.05
N TYR A 184 20.02 -9.18 13.85
CA TYR A 184 20.32 -9.78 15.15
C TYR A 184 20.22 -11.29 15.10
N VAL A 185 21.01 -11.96 15.94
CA VAL A 185 20.92 -13.40 16.20
C VAL A 185 20.78 -13.63 17.68
N VAL A 186 19.78 -14.40 18.10
CA VAL A 186 19.58 -14.80 19.51
C VAL A 186 20.07 -16.24 19.68
N THR A 187 20.95 -16.48 20.67
CA THR A 187 21.53 -17.78 20.96
C THR A 187 21.67 -18.02 22.47
N GLY A 188 21.83 -19.26 22.88
CA GLY A 188 21.85 -19.61 24.30
C GLY A 188 20.46 -19.61 24.95
N THR A 189 20.41 -19.80 26.25
CA THR A 189 19.18 -19.72 27.05
C THR A 189 19.10 -18.35 27.70
N LEU A 190 18.02 -17.64 27.47
CA LEU A 190 17.72 -16.39 28.15
C LEU A 190 16.95 -16.72 29.45
N GLU A 191 17.23 -16.01 30.53
CA GLU A 191 16.64 -16.28 31.87
C GLU A 191 15.40 -15.43 32.13
N LEU A 192 15.40 -14.18 31.62
CA LEU A 192 14.32 -13.21 31.84
C LEU A 192 13.19 -13.31 30.82
N MET A 193 13.48 -13.85 29.63
CA MET A 193 12.49 -13.97 28.55
C MET A 193 12.74 -15.19 27.65
N GLY A 194 11.68 -15.64 26.97
CA GLY A 194 11.79 -16.69 25.96
C GLY A 194 12.46 -16.19 24.67
N ARG A 195 13.16 -17.09 23.93
CA ARG A 195 13.76 -16.74 22.63
C ARG A 195 12.74 -16.19 21.62
N SER A 196 11.50 -16.66 21.66
CA SER A 196 10.43 -16.19 20.80
C SER A 196 10.04 -14.76 21.14
N GLU A 197 10.00 -14.43 22.39
CA GLU A 197 9.70 -13.12 22.93
C GLU A 197 10.81 -12.12 22.60
N ALA A 198 12.08 -12.50 22.82
CA ALA A 198 13.23 -11.70 22.41
C ALA A 198 13.21 -11.36 20.90
N LYS A 199 12.80 -12.35 20.06
CA LYS A 199 12.64 -12.11 18.63
C LYS A 199 11.51 -11.12 18.32
N GLN A 200 10.38 -11.19 19.03
CA GLN A 200 9.26 -10.28 18.85
C GLN A 200 9.67 -8.84 19.21
N TYR A 201 10.37 -8.62 20.32
CA TYR A 201 10.86 -7.31 20.71
C TYR A 201 11.84 -6.72 19.68
N LEU A 202 12.78 -7.54 19.19
CA LEU A 202 13.70 -7.11 18.13
C LEU A 202 12.96 -6.70 16.85
N GLN A 203 11.94 -7.46 16.45
CA GLN A 203 11.12 -7.16 15.29
C GLN A 203 10.27 -5.90 15.50
N GLN A 204 9.74 -5.67 16.69
CA GLN A 204 9.03 -4.43 17.04
C GLN A 204 9.94 -3.20 16.93
N LEU A 205 11.24 -3.36 17.24
CA LEU A 205 12.25 -2.32 17.06
C LEU A 205 12.81 -2.25 15.62
N GLY A 206 12.29 -3.07 14.68
CA GLY A 206 12.65 -3.04 13.26
C GLY A 206 13.85 -3.90 12.87
N ALA A 207 14.43 -4.67 13.80
CA ALA A 207 15.54 -5.55 13.49
C ALA A 207 15.10 -6.79 12.69
N LYS A 208 15.96 -7.23 11.78
CA LYS A 208 15.88 -8.55 11.15
C LYS A 208 16.47 -9.59 12.08
N VAL A 209 15.70 -10.64 12.42
CA VAL A 209 16.20 -11.73 13.27
C VAL A 209 16.57 -12.93 12.41
N ALA A 210 17.87 -13.29 12.40
CA ALA A 210 18.41 -14.42 11.65
C ALA A 210 18.62 -15.64 12.54
N GLY A 211 18.52 -16.82 11.93
CA GLY A 211 18.74 -18.10 12.61
C GLY A 211 20.21 -18.49 12.71
N SER A 212 21.11 -17.87 11.96
CA SER A 212 22.55 -18.17 11.87
C SER A 212 23.38 -16.91 11.82
N VAL A 213 24.62 -16.98 12.33
CA VAL A 213 25.59 -15.89 12.30
C VAL A 213 26.31 -15.85 10.96
N SER A 214 26.42 -14.69 10.35
CA SER A 214 27.12 -14.43 9.08
C SER A 214 27.76 -13.04 9.11
N SER A 215 28.56 -12.70 8.09
CA SER A 215 29.15 -11.35 7.93
C SER A 215 28.11 -10.21 7.82
N LYS A 216 26.82 -10.54 7.62
CA LYS A 216 25.72 -9.58 7.60
C LYS A 216 25.05 -9.42 8.97
N THR A 217 25.47 -10.16 10.00
CA THR A 217 24.94 -10.05 11.36
C THR A 217 25.53 -8.82 12.04
N SER A 218 24.70 -7.95 12.56
CA SER A 218 25.10 -6.72 13.25
C SER A 218 25.41 -6.96 14.72
N CYS A 219 24.62 -7.81 15.39
CA CYS A 219 24.79 -8.11 16.81
C CYS A 219 24.26 -9.52 17.15
N VAL A 220 24.88 -10.15 18.12
CA VAL A 220 24.46 -11.44 18.68
C VAL A 220 24.08 -11.28 20.16
N ILE A 221 22.86 -11.69 20.50
CA ILE A 221 22.42 -11.75 21.90
C ILE A 221 22.69 -13.16 22.39
N ALA A 222 23.60 -13.27 23.36
CA ALA A 222 24.12 -14.53 23.85
C ALA A 222 23.74 -14.76 25.31
N GLY A 223 22.86 -15.72 25.57
CA GLY A 223 22.61 -16.28 26.90
C GLY A 223 23.53 -17.46 27.22
N PRO A 224 23.45 -18.03 28.46
CA PRO A 224 24.16 -19.23 28.82
C PRO A 224 24.01 -20.36 27.81
N GLY A 225 25.09 -21.03 27.46
CA GLY A 225 25.10 -22.15 26.51
C GLY A 225 25.01 -21.74 25.04
N ALA A 226 25.45 -20.53 24.66
CA ALA A 226 25.37 -19.98 23.31
C ALA A 226 26.11 -20.79 22.22
N GLY A 227 27.06 -21.66 22.58
CA GLY A 227 27.70 -22.62 21.70
C GLY A 227 28.36 -22.06 20.45
N SER A 228 28.31 -22.80 19.34
CA SER A 228 29.00 -22.49 18.08
C SER A 228 28.63 -21.14 17.44
N LYS A 229 27.48 -20.58 17.76
CA LYS A 229 27.07 -19.27 17.23
C LYS A 229 27.85 -18.12 17.88
N LEU A 230 28.18 -18.26 19.18
CA LEU A 230 29.00 -17.30 19.89
C LEU A 230 30.42 -17.32 19.33
N SER A 231 31.04 -18.50 19.21
CA SER A 231 32.39 -18.63 18.63
C SER A 231 32.48 -18.04 17.25
N LYS A 232 31.43 -18.27 16.42
CA LYS A 232 31.39 -17.70 15.07
C LYS A 232 31.23 -16.19 15.04
N ALA A 233 30.53 -15.62 16.02
CA ALA A 233 30.41 -14.15 16.15
C ALA A 233 31.76 -13.53 16.51
N GLU A 234 32.49 -14.15 17.44
CA GLU A 234 33.84 -13.74 17.84
C GLU A 234 34.84 -13.82 16.69
N GLU A 235 34.81 -14.93 15.91
CA GLU A 235 35.65 -15.09 14.70
C GLU A 235 35.40 -14.00 13.64
N LEU A 236 34.15 -13.56 13.51
CA LEU A 236 33.75 -12.53 12.52
C LEU A 236 33.85 -11.11 13.08
N GLY A 237 34.27 -10.91 14.33
CA GLY A 237 34.34 -9.61 14.99
C GLY A 237 32.98 -8.92 15.17
N ILE A 238 31.91 -9.71 15.29
CA ILE A 238 30.54 -9.21 15.45
C ILE A 238 30.31 -8.90 16.93
N GLU A 239 29.64 -7.78 17.19
CA GLU A 239 29.25 -7.38 18.55
C GLU A 239 28.40 -8.45 19.23
N VAL A 240 28.75 -8.78 20.46
CA VAL A 240 28.01 -9.72 21.29
C VAL A 240 27.58 -9.01 22.55
N ILE A 241 26.28 -9.06 22.84
CA ILE A 241 25.69 -8.53 24.07
C ILE A 241 25.05 -9.66 24.90
N ASP A 242 25.05 -9.49 26.21
CA ASP A 242 24.35 -10.42 27.10
C ASP A 242 22.85 -10.05 27.26
N GLU A 243 22.11 -10.82 28.04
CA GLU A 243 20.68 -10.58 28.27
C GLU A 243 20.42 -9.26 29.03
N LYS A 244 21.31 -8.84 29.93
CA LYS A 244 21.16 -7.60 30.68
C LYS A 244 21.31 -6.38 29.78
N ASP A 245 22.29 -6.41 28.91
CA ASP A 245 22.51 -5.36 27.91
C ASP A 245 21.33 -5.31 26.93
N PHE A 246 20.78 -6.48 26.56
CA PHE A 246 19.60 -6.53 25.73
C PHE A 246 18.36 -5.95 26.41
N VAL A 247 18.12 -6.25 27.68
CA VAL A 247 17.02 -5.64 28.46
C VAL A 247 17.22 -4.13 28.59
N SER A 248 18.46 -3.69 28.79
CA SER A 248 18.78 -2.27 28.80
C SER A 248 18.47 -1.57 27.47
N LEU A 249 18.80 -2.22 26.36
CA LEU A 249 18.45 -1.78 24.99
C LEU A 249 16.93 -1.67 24.83
N LEU A 250 16.16 -2.68 25.25
CA LEU A 250 14.70 -2.67 25.19
C LEU A 250 14.11 -1.52 26.01
N THR A 251 14.61 -1.31 27.23
CA THR A 251 14.16 -0.24 28.14
C THR A 251 14.44 1.14 27.58
N GLN A 252 15.59 1.37 26.93
CA GLN A 252 15.93 2.62 26.24
C GLN A 252 14.93 2.98 25.14
N HIS A 253 14.29 1.95 24.56
CA HIS A 253 13.29 2.11 23.51
C HIS A 253 11.84 1.94 24.00
N GLY A 254 11.62 2.06 25.32
CA GLY A 254 10.28 2.08 25.92
C GLY A 254 9.62 0.72 26.07
N ILE A 255 10.36 -0.39 25.89
CA ILE A 255 9.86 -1.75 26.11
C ILE A 255 10.25 -2.18 27.52
N THR A 256 9.26 -2.46 28.36
CA THR A 256 9.45 -3.01 29.71
C THR A 256 9.34 -4.52 29.67
N VAL A 257 10.33 -5.23 30.18
CA VAL A 257 10.42 -6.68 30.28
C VAL A 257 10.11 -7.12 31.69
#